data_0e62439fd8dfabb225d687e0fce2f5db
#
_entry.id   0e62439fd8dfabb225d687e0fce2f5db
#
_cell.length_a   1.000
_cell.length_b   1.000
_cell.length_c   1.000
_cell.angle_alpha   90.00
_cell.angle_beta   90.00
_cell.angle_gamma   90.00
#
_symmetry.space_group_name_H-M   'P 1'
#
loop_
_entity.id
_entity.type
_entity.pdbx_description
1 polymer ?
#
loop_
_entity_poly.entity_id
_entity_poly.type
_entity_poly.pdbx_seq_one_letter_code
_entity_poly.pdbx_strand_id
1 'polypeptide(L)'
;MVPKKSAEPKLTVAELGRWRLVEQFQKRLAASAVGRAEHRSFADPKRQLQLGEYLGLFLFGLLNPAVRTMRALCAASDLARLQKEVCGRAVSLGSFSEAQAVVDPQLLEKVFTDLAQEGQEAKPGRAGGLPWRIVDSTLWEALPRMHWALWRRQGPTQSAVRLHVGLHVLDDQVDRAQITTGRGCERRTWRASWKPGEAYIGDRYYGEDYQLFGELGALGCAFVLRLREQASFEVEEELPLSAADEQAHVIRQAWVHLGCKKRYRSIRVRLVWVQTPKEVLLLVTNQEVATLSADLVAQLYRQRWQVELFFRWIKCILGCRHWLAESPQGVAIQIYLALIAALLLQRHLGRRPTQRMWERLELYLLGVATLEELEAGLARETARLERQAKTKKV
;
A
#
# COMPACT_ATOMS: atom_id res chain seq x y z
N MET A 1 38.40 13.33 1.41
CA MET A 1 38.10 12.06 0.74
C MET A 1 36.90 11.43 1.46
N VAL A 2 35.71 11.59 0.92
CA VAL A 2 34.45 11.03 1.48
C VAL A 2 34.38 9.59 1.01
N PRO A 3 34.20 8.57 1.88
CA PRO A 3 34.07 7.20 1.44
C PRO A 3 32.81 7.04 0.59
N LYS A 4 32.98 6.56 -0.65
CA LYS A 4 31.87 6.12 -1.49
C LYS A 4 31.08 5.06 -0.72
N LYS A 5 29.82 5.35 -0.33
CA LYS A 5 28.89 4.34 0.11
C LYS A 5 28.80 3.29 -1.01
N SER A 6 29.21 2.07 -0.69
CA SER A 6 28.99 0.91 -1.56
C SER A 6 27.51 0.81 -1.86
N ALA A 7 27.15 0.94 -3.14
CA ALA A 7 25.81 0.65 -3.59
C ALA A 7 25.50 -0.81 -3.18
N GLU A 8 24.44 -1.02 -2.43
CA GLU A 8 23.94 -2.37 -2.17
C GLU A 8 23.82 -3.10 -3.52
N PRO A 9 24.34 -4.31 -3.64
CA PRO A 9 24.33 -5.01 -4.91
C PRO A 9 22.88 -5.14 -5.38
N LYS A 10 22.57 -4.55 -6.53
CA LYS A 10 21.27 -4.74 -7.19
C LYS A 10 21.10 -6.23 -7.41
N LEU A 11 20.11 -6.83 -6.77
CA LEU A 11 19.75 -8.22 -6.97
C LEU A 11 19.56 -8.45 -8.48
N THR A 12 20.29 -9.39 -9.04
CA THR A 12 20.11 -9.79 -10.44
C THR A 12 18.85 -10.65 -10.56
N VAL A 13 18.23 -10.68 -11.73
CA VAL A 13 17.01 -11.49 -11.98
C VAL A 13 17.31 -13.00 -11.79
N ALA A 14 18.57 -13.43 -11.97
CA ALA A 14 19.04 -14.79 -11.61
C ALA A 14 18.80 -15.12 -10.12
N GLU A 15 18.80 -14.11 -9.29
CA GLU A 15 18.60 -14.24 -7.85
C GLU A 15 17.10 -14.33 -7.47
N LEU A 16 16.18 -13.86 -8.31
CA LEU A 16 14.74 -14.18 -8.20
C LEU A 16 14.48 -15.68 -8.38
N GLY A 17 15.19 -16.33 -9.33
CA GLY A 17 15.11 -17.78 -9.54
C GLY A 17 15.69 -18.61 -8.38
N ARG A 18 16.43 -18.01 -7.47
CA ARG A 18 16.97 -18.64 -6.25
C ARG A 18 16.13 -18.37 -4.99
N TRP A 19 14.89 -17.88 -5.15
CA TRP A 19 13.97 -17.61 -4.04
C TRP A 19 14.51 -16.63 -2.99
N ARG A 20 15.38 -15.72 -3.40
CA ARG A 20 15.99 -14.73 -2.51
C ARG A 20 14.99 -13.84 -1.79
N LEU A 21 13.84 -13.57 -2.40
CA LEU A 21 12.77 -12.82 -1.73
C LEU A 21 12.22 -13.59 -0.52
N VAL A 22 12.10 -14.93 -0.64
CA VAL A 22 11.67 -15.79 0.47
C VAL A 22 12.76 -15.82 1.55
N GLU A 23 14.02 -15.95 1.17
CA GLU A 23 15.17 -15.92 2.10
C GLU A 23 15.25 -14.57 2.85
N GLN A 24 15.12 -13.46 2.15
CA GLN A 24 15.11 -12.14 2.77
C GLN A 24 13.95 -11.99 3.75
N PHE A 25 12.77 -12.44 3.38
CA PHE A 25 11.62 -12.46 4.27
C PHE A 25 11.88 -13.30 5.51
N GLN A 26 12.42 -14.50 5.37
CA GLN A 26 12.73 -15.39 6.49
C GLN A 26 13.77 -14.77 7.44
N LYS A 27 14.80 -14.12 6.91
CA LYS A 27 15.78 -13.36 7.72
C LYS A 27 15.12 -12.22 8.50
N ARG A 28 14.20 -11.46 7.87
CA ARG A 28 13.46 -10.38 8.53
C ARG A 28 12.52 -10.90 9.58
N LEU A 29 11.81 -11.98 9.29
CA LEU A 29 10.94 -12.64 10.25
C LEU A 29 11.72 -13.10 11.48
N ALA A 30 12.88 -13.74 11.28
CA ALA A 30 13.75 -14.18 12.38
C ALA A 30 14.23 -12.99 13.22
N ALA A 31 14.66 -11.89 12.60
CA ALA A 31 15.08 -10.68 13.31
C ALA A 31 13.93 -10.05 14.10
N SER A 32 12.71 -10.02 13.56
CA SER A 32 11.52 -9.49 14.25
C SER A 32 11.02 -10.41 15.37
N ALA A 33 11.39 -11.69 15.33
CA ALA A 33 11.05 -12.69 16.34
C ALA A 33 11.98 -12.67 17.56
N VAL A 34 13.16 -12.03 17.46
CA VAL A 34 14.11 -11.87 18.57
C VAL A 34 13.42 -11.11 19.71
N GLY A 35 13.33 -11.73 20.89
CA GLY A 35 12.60 -11.22 22.06
C GLY A 35 11.14 -11.71 22.18
N ARG A 36 10.66 -12.57 21.26
CA ARG A 36 9.33 -13.21 21.32
C ARG A 36 9.42 -14.75 21.35
N ALA A 37 10.52 -15.30 21.84
CA ALA A 37 10.72 -16.76 21.93
C ALA A 37 9.61 -17.49 22.71
N GLU A 38 8.94 -16.81 23.65
CA GLU A 38 7.82 -17.32 24.43
C GLU A 38 6.46 -17.20 23.70
N HIS A 39 6.41 -16.52 22.55
CA HIS A 39 5.16 -16.36 21.83
C HIS A 39 4.67 -17.71 21.30
N ARG A 40 3.38 -18.03 21.53
CA ARG A 40 2.74 -19.31 21.13
C ARG A 40 3.00 -19.73 19.68
N SER A 41 3.27 -18.78 18.77
CA SER A 41 3.59 -19.05 17.38
C SER A 41 4.94 -19.75 17.19
N PHE A 42 5.84 -19.70 18.21
CA PHE A 42 7.18 -20.28 18.21
C PHE A 42 7.36 -21.37 19.28
N ALA A 43 6.52 -21.37 20.32
CA ALA A 43 6.81 -22.01 21.59
C ALA A 43 6.41 -23.48 21.70
N ASP A 44 5.84 -24.11 20.66
CA ASP A 44 5.46 -25.52 20.73
C ASP A 44 6.58 -26.43 20.18
N PRO A 45 7.35 -27.13 21.03
CA PRO A 45 8.42 -28.03 20.58
C PRO A 45 7.90 -29.26 19.81
N LYS A 46 6.61 -29.57 19.90
CA LYS A 46 5.99 -30.68 19.18
C LYS A 46 5.53 -30.28 17.76
N ARG A 47 5.58 -28.98 17.45
CA ARG A 47 5.16 -28.51 16.15
C ARG A 47 6.15 -28.95 15.07
N GLN A 48 5.66 -29.71 14.11
CA GLN A 48 6.45 -30.15 12.97
C GLN A 48 6.69 -29.04 11.94
N LEU A 49 5.66 -28.25 11.64
CA LEU A 49 5.74 -27.13 10.69
C LEU A 49 6.15 -25.86 11.45
N GLN A 50 7.37 -25.43 11.24
CA GLN A 50 7.90 -24.21 11.86
C GLN A 50 7.31 -22.94 11.21
N LEU A 51 7.29 -21.83 11.97
CA LEU A 51 6.74 -20.56 11.51
C LEU A 51 7.37 -20.08 10.20
N GLY A 52 8.70 -20.09 10.12
CA GLY A 52 9.45 -19.68 8.92
C GLY A 52 9.15 -20.53 7.71
N GLU A 53 9.00 -21.84 7.88
CA GLU A 53 8.63 -22.81 6.84
C GLU A 53 7.21 -22.54 6.30
N TYR A 54 6.24 -22.36 7.21
CA TYR A 54 4.85 -22.06 6.87
C TYR A 54 4.73 -20.74 6.09
N LEU A 55 5.30 -19.66 6.64
CA LEU A 55 5.21 -18.34 6.01
C LEU A 55 6.03 -18.24 4.73
N GLY A 56 7.18 -18.92 4.67
CA GLY A 56 7.99 -19.04 3.45
C GLY A 56 7.24 -19.73 2.34
N LEU A 57 6.59 -20.85 2.65
CA LEU A 57 5.77 -21.61 1.69
C LEU A 57 4.57 -20.78 1.22
N PHE A 58 3.92 -20.05 2.12
CA PHE A 58 2.80 -19.18 1.79
C PHE A 58 3.23 -18.02 0.87
N LEU A 59 4.34 -17.34 1.19
CA LEU A 59 4.90 -16.28 0.37
C LEU A 59 5.31 -16.79 -1.02
N PHE A 60 5.90 -18.00 -1.08
CA PHE A 60 6.19 -18.67 -2.34
C PHE A 60 4.94 -18.83 -3.20
N GLY A 61 3.81 -19.24 -2.61
CA GLY A 61 2.55 -19.36 -3.32
C GLY A 61 2.00 -18.05 -3.85
N LEU A 62 2.16 -16.95 -3.10
CA LEU A 62 1.76 -15.62 -3.55
C LEU A 62 2.58 -15.11 -4.74
N LEU A 63 3.86 -15.47 -4.79
CA LEU A 63 4.77 -15.08 -5.88
C LEU A 63 4.71 -16.02 -7.08
N ASN A 64 4.05 -17.18 -6.95
CA ASN A 64 4.04 -18.20 -8.00
C ASN A 64 2.63 -18.44 -8.54
N PRO A 65 2.35 -18.05 -9.79
CA PRO A 65 1.01 -18.16 -10.37
C PRO A 65 0.49 -19.58 -10.56
N ALA A 66 1.38 -20.60 -10.55
CA ALA A 66 1.01 -22.00 -10.73
C ALA A 66 0.44 -22.66 -9.46
N VAL A 67 0.75 -22.12 -8.26
CA VAL A 67 0.40 -22.74 -6.97
C VAL A 67 -0.59 -21.88 -6.16
N ARG A 68 -1.71 -21.55 -6.77
CA ARG A 68 -2.72 -20.63 -6.19
C ARG A 68 -3.73 -21.29 -5.26
N THR A 69 -3.59 -22.56 -4.96
CA THR A 69 -4.47 -23.27 -4.01
C THR A 69 -3.66 -23.89 -2.89
N MET A 70 -4.28 -24.07 -1.72
CA MET A 70 -3.63 -24.71 -0.58
C MET A 70 -3.13 -26.12 -0.93
N ARG A 71 -3.93 -26.87 -1.71
CA ARG A 71 -3.55 -28.23 -2.18
C ARG A 71 -2.32 -28.18 -3.10
N ALA A 72 -2.31 -27.27 -4.09
CA ALA A 72 -1.17 -27.13 -4.99
C ALA A 72 0.09 -26.69 -4.24
N LEU A 73 -0.07 -25.85 -3.24
CA LEU A 73 1.03 -25.38 -2.40
C LEU A 73 1.62 -26.51 -1.56
N CYS A 74 0.78 -27.34 -0.93
CA CYS A 74 1.21 -28.53 -0.20
C CYS A 74 1.87 -29.56 -1.14
N ALA A 75 1.30 -29.81 -2.32
CA ALA A 75 1.91 -30.70 -3.30
C ALA A 75 3.28 -30.17 -3.77
N ALA A 76 3.41 -28.87 -3.99
CA ALA A 76 4.70 -28.26 -4.33
C ALA A 76 5.76 -28.44 -3.23
N SER A 77 5.35 -28.50 -1.95
CA SER A 77 6.26 -28.71 -0.82
C SER A 77 6.96 -30.08 -0.83
N ASP A 78 6.45 -31.05 -1.60
CA ASP A 78 7.10 -32.36 -1.79
C ASP A 78 8.34 -32.28 -2.70
N LEU A 79 8.50 -31.19 -3.44
CA LEU A 79 9.63 -31.02 -4.35
C LEU A 79 10.92 -30.77 -3.56
N ALA A 80 11.97 -31.54 -3.87
CA ALA A 80 13.27 -31.45 -3.19
C ALA A 80 13.85 -30.03 -3.18
N ARG A 81 13.66 -29.27 -4.25
CA ARG A 81 14.10 -27.89 -4.34
C ARG A 81 13.36 -26.97 -3.35
N LEU A 82 12.04 -27.08 -3.24
CA LEU A 82 11.27 -26.31 -2.29
C LEU A 82 11.60 -26.68 -0.85
N GLN A 83 11.82 -27.94 -0.57
CA GLN A 83 12.27 -28.39 0.76
C GLN A 83 13.61 -27.76 1.12
N LYS A 84 14.55 -27.70 0.20
CA LYS A 84 15.87 -27.14 0.42
C LYS A 84 15.83 -25.59 0.61
N GLU A 85 15.03 -24.89 -0.20
CA GLU A 85 15.13 -23.44 -0.31
C GLU A 85 14.00 -22.69 0.45
N VAL A 86 12.88 -23.34 0.77
CA VAL A 86 11.68 -22.65 1.27
C VAL A 86 11.12 -23.24 2.57
N CYS A 87 10.84 -24.54 2.63
CA CYS A 87 9.99 -25.10 3.70
C CYS A 87 10.60 -26.26 4.49
N GLY A 88 11.85 -26.64 4.25
CA GLY A 88 12.57 -27.65 5.01
C GLY A 88 12.03 -29.09 4.90
N ARG A 89 10.76 -29.25 4.56
CA ARG A 89 10.04 -30.55 4.50
C ARG A 89 8.77 -30.48 3.66
N ALA A 90 8.20 -31.66 3.38
CA ALA A 90 6.83 -31.78 2.86
C ALA A 90 5.80 -31.31 3.90
N VAL A 91 4.82 -30.55 3.46
CA VAL A 91 3.78 -29.95 4.33
C VAL A 91 2.42 -30.52 3.99
N SER A 92 1.75 -31.14 4.96
CA SER A 92 0.39 -31.66 4.79
C SER A 92 -0.64 -30.52 4.76
N LEU A 93 -1.78 -30.78 4.12
CA LEU A 93 -2.90 -29.83 4.10
C LEU A 93 -3.42 -29.52 5.51
N GLY A 94 -3.46 -30.53 6.40
CA GLY A 94 -3.86 -30.38 7.80
C GLY A 94 -2.90 -29.45 8.54
N SER A 95 -1.60 -29.73 8.50
CA SER A 95 -0.58 -28.91 9.17
C SER A 95 -0.57 -27.47 8.65
N PHE A 96 -0.77 -27.26 7.35
CA PHE A 96 -0.85 -25.92 6.76
C PHE A 96 -2.10 -25.17 7.25
N SER A 97 -3.25 -25.83 7.32
CA SER A 97 -4.50 -25.26 7.83
C SER A 97 -4.44 -24.93 9.33
N GLU A 98 -3.88 -25.82 10.13
CA GLU A 98 -3.71 -25.61 11.59
C GLU A 98 -2.76 -24.44 11.89
N ALA A 99 -1.69 -24.28 11.11
CA ALA A 99 -0.75 -23.17 11.26
C ALA A 99 -1.44 -21.80 11.15
N GLN A 100 -2.49 -21.68 10.33
CA GLN A 100 -3.27 -20.44 10.20
C GLN A 100 -3.96 -20.03 11.51
N ALA A 101 -4.34 -20.96 12.35
CA ALA A 101 -5.00 -20.67 13.64
C ALA A 101 -4.00 -20.28 14.74
N VAL A 102 -2.72 -20.61 14.55
CA VAL A 102 -1.70 -20.43 15.60
C VAL A 102 -0.83 -19.19 15.34
N VAL A 103 -0.54 -18.89 14.06
CA VAL A 103 0.30 -17.73 13.70
C VAL A 103 -0.43 -16.43 14.03
N ASP A 104 0.23 -15.54 14.77
CA ASP A 104 -0.28 -14.22 15.06
C ASP A 104 0.01 -13.25 13.90
N PRO A 105 -1.00 -12.67 13.26
CA PRO A 105 -0.82 -11.69 12.18
C PRO A 105 -0.02 -10.44 12.60
N GLN A 106 0.01 -10.09 13.88
CA GLN A 106 0.76 -8.93 14.39
C GLN A 106 2.27 -9.07 14.16
N LEU A 107 2.79 -10.31 14.08
CA LEU A 107 4.19 -10.54 13.70
C LEU A 107 4.46 -10.06 12.28
N LEU A 108 3.54 -10.33 11.36
CA LEU A 108 3.66 -9.91 9.96
C LEU A 108 3.42 -8.40 9.79
N GLU A 109 2.49 -7.84 10.55
CA GLU A 109 2.28 -6.40 10.64
C GLU A 109 3.56 -5.69 11.07
N LYS A 110 4.26 -6.24 12.08
CA LYS A 110 5.54 -5.70 12.51
C LYS A 110 6.60 -5.81 11.41
N VAL A 111 6.77 -6.97 10.78
CA VAL A 111 7.72 -7.15 9.66
C VAL A 111 7.41 -6.19 8.52
N PHE A 112 6.15 -6.01 8.16
CA PHE A 112 5.71 -5.04 7.17
C PHE A 112 6.11 -3.61 7.57
N THR A 113 5.84 -3.22 8.82
CA THR A 113 6.14 -1.88 9.33
C THR A 113 7.64 -1.59 9.33
N ASP A 114 8.44 -2.54 9.83
CA ASP A 114 9.90 -2.43 9.85
C ASP A 114 10.46 -2.28 8.41
N LEU A 115 9.99 -3.11 7.48
CA LEU A 115 10.33 -2.99 6.06
C LEU A 115 9.93 -1.64 5.48
N ALA A 116 8.75 -1.14 5.78
CA ALA A 116 8.28 0.14 5.28
C ALA A 116 9.12 1.32 5.80
N GLN A 117 9.53 1.29 7.07
CA GLN A 117 10.35 2.34 7.70
C GLN A 117 11.76 2.42 7.11
N GLU A 118 12.44 1.30 6.91
CA GLU A 118 13.79 1.27 6.31
C GLU A 118 13.85 1.92 4.93
N GLY A 119 12.74 1.90 4.17
CA GLY A 119 12.66 2.56 2.86
C GLY A 119 12.60 4.09 2.95
N GLN A 120 12.11 4.64 4.08
CA GLN A 120 11.89 6.08 4.26
C GLN A 120 13.16 6.84 4.69
N GLU A 121 14.04 6.19 5.44
CA GLU A 121 15.28 6.83 5.95
C GLU A 121 16.26 7.22 4.83
N ALA A 122 16.10 6.64 3.65
CA ALA A 122 17.06 6.79 2.55
C ALA A 122 16.77 7.95 1.58
N LYS A 123 15.66 8.73 1.71
CA LYS A 123 15.26 9.69 0.67
C LYS A 123 15.02 11.10 1.20
N PRO A 124 15.89 12.08 0.83
CA PRO A 124 15.56 13.49 0.96
C PRO A 124 14.66 13.93 -0.21
N GLY A 125 13.58 14.58 0.08
CA GLY A 125 12.71 15.17 -0.91
C GLY A 125 11.26 15.24 -0.41
N ARG A 126 10.84 16.45 -0.01
CA ARG A 126 9.51 16.67 0.57
C ARG A 126 8.87 17.84 -0.17
N ALA A 127 7.72 17.64 -0.79
CA ALA A 127 6.93 18.76 -1.31
C ALA A 127 6.48 19.63 -0.13
N GLY A 128 6.86 20.91 -0.12
CA GLY A 128 6.61 21.80 1.03
C GLY A 128 7.27 21.34 2.34
N GLY A 129 8.34 20.51 2.29
CA GLY A 129 9.03 20.01 3.48
C GLY A 129 8.31 18.91 4.27
N LEU A 130 7.12 18.47 3.85
CA LEU A 130 6.26 17.56 4.60
C LEU A 130 6.22 16.13 4.03
N PRO A 131 6.07 15.08 4.88
CA PRO A 131 5.93 13.71 4.45
C PRO A 131 4.48 13.41 4.02
N TRP A 132 4.16 13.71 2.76
CA TRP A 132 2.82 13.51 2.21
C TRP A 132 2.47 12.03 2.05
N ARG A 133 1.27 11.67 2.51
CA ARG A 133 0.68 10.33 2.37
C ARG A 133 -0.69 10.39 1.72
N ILE A 134 -0.89 9.57 0.73
CA ILE A 134 -2.21 9.32 0.17
C ILE A 134 -2.89 8.29 1.06
N VAL A 135 -4.11 8.59 1.51
CA VAL A 135 -4.92 7.70 2.33
C VAL A 135 -6.14 7.24 1.54
N ASP A 136 -6.38 5.95 1.54
CA ASP A 136 -7.51 5.35 0.82
C ASP A 136 -7.75 3.92 1.34
N SER A 137 -8.84 3.29 0.91
CA SER A 137 -9.13 1.91 1.20
C SER A 137 -9.65 1.14 0.00
N THR A 138 -9.49 -0.16 0.02
CA THR A 138 -10.10 -1.04 -0.97
C THR A 138 -10.83 -2.19 -0.32
N LEU A 139 -11.91 -2.64 -0.98
CA LEU A 139 -12.67 -3.81 -0.59
C LEU A 139 -12.23 -5.03 -1.41
N TRP A 140 -12.18 -6.18 -0.75
CA TRP A 140 -12.17 -7.49 -1.38
C TRP A 140 -13.42 -8.24 -1.03
N GLU A 141 -14.06 -8.81 -2.02
CA GLU A 141 -15.13 -9.77 -1.80
C GLU A 141 -14.57 -10.97 -1.01
N ALA A 142 -15.25 -11.33 0.03
CA ALA A 142 -14.97 -12.50 0.85
C ALA A 142 -15.97 -13.62 0.50
N LEU A 143 -15.63 -14.84 0.83
CA LEU A 143 -16.52 -15.98 0.60
C LEU A 143 -17.79 -15.83 1.45
N PRO A 144 -18.98 -16.24 0.97
CA PRO A 144 -20.23 -16.11 1.72
C PRO A 144 -20.20 -16.77 3.11
N ARG A 145 -19.40 -17.82 3.27
CA ARG A 145 -19.19 -18.53 4.54
C ARG A 145 -18.29 -17.79 5.53
N MET A 146 -17.62 -16.71 5.12
CA MET A 146 -16.84 -15.85 6.02
C MET A 146 -17.77 -14.88 6.76
N HIS A 147 -18.62 -15.41 7.64
CA HIS A 147 -19.66 -14.66 8.34
C HIS A 147 -19.12 -13.50 9.19
N TRP A 148 -17.87 -13.58 9.65
CA TRP A 148 -17.20 -12.50 10.38
C TRP A 148 -16.97 -11.26 9.52
N ALA A 149 -16.89 -11.42 8.18
CA ALA A 149 -16.68 -10.36 7.22
C ALA A 149 -17.98 -9.79 6.63
N LEU A 150 -19.14 -10.08 7.19
CA LEU A 150 -20.45 -9.62 6.72
C LEU A 150 -20.46 -8.10 6.51
N TRP A 151 -20.81 -7.68 5.29
CA TRP A 151 -20.83 -6.28 4.87
C TRP A 151 -22.25 -5.72 4.70
N ARG A 152 -23.13 -6.45 4.02
CA ARG A 152 -24.55 -6.03 3.80
C ARG A 152 -25.51 -7.04 4.41
N ARG A 153 -26.56 -6.51 5.08
CA ARG A 153 -27.64 -7.32 5.66
C ARG A 153 -28.92 -7.27 4.83
N GLN A 154 -29.09 -6.22 4.01
CA GLN A 154 -30.27 -6.05 3.15
C GLN A 154 -29.89 -6.42 1.71
N GLY A 155 -30.63 -7.35 1.10
CA GLY A 155 -30.31 -7.96 -0.17
C GLY A 155 -29.47 -9.24 -0.01
N PRO A 156 -28.86 -9.75 -1.08
CA PRO A 156 -27.98 -10.92 -1.00
C PRO A 156 -26.85 -10.63 -0.01
N THR A 157 -26.68 -11.54 0.94
CA THR A 157 -25.64 -11.45 1.98
C THR A 157 -24.27 -11.37 1.33
N GLN A 158 -23.57 -10.26 1.53
CA GLN A 158 -22.22 -10.04 0.99
C GLN A 158 -21.23 -9.93 2.13
N SER A 159 -20.16 -10.71 2.03
CA SER A 159 -19.02 -10.61 2.91
C SER A 159 -17.88 -9.87 2.21
N ALA A 160 -17.18 -8.99 2.90
CA ALA A 160 -16.06 -8.25 2.37
C ALA A 160 -15.02 -7.95 3.46
N VAL A 161 -13.77 -7.92 3.03
CA VAL A 161 -12.62 -7.46 3.83
C VAL A 161 -12.15 -6.13 3.27
N ARG A 162 -11.84 -5.18 4.13
CA ARG A 162 -11.33 -3.87 3.75
C ARG A 162 -9.88 -3.70 4.19
N LEU A 163 -9.04 -3.29 3.26
CA LEU A 163 -7.68 -2.85 3.54
C LEU A 163 -7.61 -1.33 3.43
N HIS A 164 -7.21 -0.68 4.50
CA HIS A 164 -6.87 0.73 4.56
C HIS A 164 -5.36 0.88 4.42
N VAL A 165 -4.90 1.83 3.62
CA VAL A 165 -3.47 2.08 3.41
C VAL A 165 -3.10 3.55 3.51
N GLY A 166 -1.86 3.80 3.94
CA GLY A 166 -1.14 5.03 3.72
C GLY A 166 -0.04 4.78 2.68
N LEU A 167 -0.08 5.52 1.56
CA LEU A 167 0.90 5.44 0.49
C LEU A 167 1.74 6.71 0.47
N HIS A 168 3.04 6.58 0.63
CA HIS A 168 3.97 7.70 0.60
C HIS A 168 4.12 8.25 -0.82
N VAL A 169 3.98 9.58 -0.98
CA VAL A 169 3.91 10.22 -2.31
C VAL A 169 5.22 10.14 -3.09
N LEU A 170 6.37 10.18 -2.43
CA LEU A 170 7.67 10.28 -3.10
C LEU A 170 8.15 8.99 -3.74
N ASP A 171 7.77 7.85 -3.20
CA ASP A 171 8.28 6.55 -3.62
C ASP A 171 7.19 5.52 -3.92
N ASP A 172 5.93 5.94 -3.84
CA ASP A 172 4.77 5.07 -4.05
C ASP A 172 4.79 3.84 -3.10
N GLN A 173 5.44 3.96 -1.95
CA GLN A 173 5.56 2.87 -0.99
C GLN A 173 4.43 2.93 0.03
N VAL A 174 3.77 1.81 0.27
CA VAL A 174 2.83 1.68 1.37
C VAL A 174 3.60 1.56 2.68
N ASP A 175 3.36 2.49 3.59
CA ASP A 175 3.99 2.53 4.91
C ASP A 175 3.03 2.25 6.06
N ARG A 176 1.72 2.21 5.76
CA ARG A 176 0.66 1.87 6.72
C ARG A 176 -0.37 0.98 6.08
N ALA A 177 -0.81 -0.01 6.83
CA ALA A 177 -1.87 -0.90 6.42
C ALA A 177 -2.69 -1.33 7.64
N GLN A 178 -4.02 -1.31 7.50
CA GLN A 178 -4.93 -1.80 8.52
C GLN A 178 -6.05 -2.60 7.86
N ILE A 179 -6.35 -3.76 8.42
CA ILE A 179 -7.36 -4.67 7.90
C ILE A 179 -8.61 -4.59 8.78
N THR A 180 -9.76 -4.42 8.15
CA THR A 180 -11.06 -4.41 8.83
C THR A 180 -12.08 -5.24 8.04
N THR A 181 -13.23 -5.50 8.64
CA THR A 181 -14.38 -6.02 7.88
C THR A 181 -14.87 -4.95 6.90
N GLY A 182 -15.65 -5.34 5.89
CA GLY A 182 -16.23 -4.40 4.92
C GLY A 182 -17.06 -3.26 5.55
N ARG A 183 -17.52 -3.43 6.80
CA ARG A 183 -18.20 -2.40 7.61
C ARG A 183 -17.25 -1.40 8.28
N GLY A 184 -15.96 -1.67 8.29
CA GLY A 184 -14.99 -0.77 8.91
C GLY A 184 -15.12 0.64 8.36
N CYS A 185 -15.26 1.61 9.25
CA CYS A 185 -15.39 3.02 8.89
C CYS A 185 -14.01 3.58 8.50
N GLU A 186 -13.85 3.97 7.24
CA GLU A 186 -12.58 4.50 6.72
C GLU A 186 -12.09 5.72 7.51
N ARG A 187 -12.99 6.68 7.78
CA ARG A 187 -12.64 7.90 8.54
C ARG A 187 -12.18 7.59 9.96
N ARG A 188 -12.82 6.62 10.65
CA ARG A 188 -12.41 6.21 12.00
C ARG A 188 -11.03 5.54 11.96
N THR A 189 -10.82 4.63 11.01
CA THR A 189 -9.55 3.93 10.82
C THR A 189 -8.42 4.92 10.51
N TRP A 190 -8.69 5.88 9.64
CA TRP A 190 -7.72 6.92 9.31
C TRP A 190 -7.40 7.81 10.51
N ARG A 191 -8.41 8.30 11.25
CA ARG A 191 -8.19 9.08 12.50
C ARG A 191 -7.25 8.37 13.47
N ALA A 192 -7.40 7.06 13.65
CA ALA A 192 -6.56 6.27 14.54
C ALA A 192 -5.08 6.17 14.08
N SER A 193 -4.80 6.48 12.80
CA SER A 193 -3.46 6.40 12.22
C SER A 193 -2.72 7.75 12.15
N TRP A 194 -3.35 8.86 12.52
CA TRP A 194 -2.74 10.18 12.45
C TRP A 194 -1.53 10.33 13.37
N LYS A 195 -0.51 11.02 12.87
CA LYS A 195 0.66 11.41 13.68
C LYS A 195 0.93 12.90 13.49
N PRO A 196 1.23 13.63 14.57
CA PRO A 196 1.56 15.05 14.50
C PRO A 196 2.66 15.36 13.47
N GLY A 197 2.51 16.45 12.74
CA GLY A 197 3.48 16.90 11.74
C GLY A 197 3.49 16.13 10.43
N GLU A 198 2.56 15.23 10.21
CA GLU A 198 2.39 14.53 8.92
C GLU A 198 1.44 15.28 7.99
N ALA A 199 1.44 14.87 6.71
CA ALA A 199 0.63 15.49 5.69
C ALA A 199 -0.16 14.42 4.90
N TYR A 200 -1.45 14.69 4.63
CA TYR A 200 -2.38 13.71 4.08
C TYR A 200 -3.08 14.18 2.82
N ILE A 201 -3.24 13.28 1.87
CA ILE A 201 -4.03 13.46 0.65
C ILE A 201 -5.16 12.45 0.66
N GLY A 202 -6.39 12.90 0.52
CA GLY A 202 -7.58 12.03 0.49
C GLY A 202 -8.59 12.47 -0.55
N ASP A 203 -9.48 11.55 -0.90
CA ASP A 203 -10.55 11.82 -1.84
C ASP A 203 -11.73 12.59 -1.19
N ARG A 204 -12.81 12.75 -1.96
CA ARG A 204 -14.00 13.48 -1.51
C ARG A 204 -14.71 12.82 -0.32
N TYR A 205 -14.54 11.50 -0.11
CA TYR A 205 -15.14 10.84 1.04
C TYR A 205 -14.61 11.40 2.36
N TYR A 206 -13.30 11.67 2.43
CA TYR A 206 -12.68 12.33 3.58
C TYR A 206 -13.03 13.82 3.64
N GLY A 207 -13.16 14.50 2.51
CA GLY A 207 -13.52 15.90 2.41
C GLY A 207 -14.98 16.25 2.78
N GLU A 208 -15.82 15.24 3.02
CA GLU A 208 -17.21 15.46 3.47
C GLU A 208 -17.36 15.70 4.97
N ASP A 209 -16.38 15.33 5.75
CA ASP A 209 -16.39 15.46 7.21
C ASP A 209 -15.57 16.66 7.64
N TYR A 210 -16.16 17.85 7.70
CA TYR A 210 -15.49 19.09 8.06
C TYR A 210 -14.89 19.08 9.46
N GLN A 211 -15.38 18.22 10.37
CA GLN A 211 -14.79 18.06 11.69
C GLN A 211 -13.36 17.55 11.60
N LEU A 212 -13.06 16.68 10.60
CA LEU A 212 -11.70 16.18 10.35
C LEU A 212 -10.68 17.29 10.13
N PHE A 213 -11.08 18.39 9.48
CA PHE A 213 -10.14 19.48 9.16
C PHE A 213 -9.68 20.22 10.42
N GLY A 214 -10.60 20.46 11.34
CA GLY A 214 -10.26 21.05 12.64
C GLY A 214 -9.38 20.13 13.49
N GLU A 215 -9.69 18.85 13.51
CA GLU A 215 -8.92 17.83 14.25
C GLU A 215 -7.50 17.67 13.68
N LEU A 216 -7.35 17.63 12.34
CA LEU A 216 -6.03 17.57 11.68
C LEU A 216 -5.21 18.82 11.96
N GLY A 217 -5.84 20.02 11.87
CA GLY A 217 -5.19 21.27 12.20
C GLY A 217 -4.71 21.32 13.64
N ALA A 218 -5.52 20.87 14.60
CA ALA A 218 -5.16 20.81 16.03
C ALA A 218 -3.97 19.88 16.31
N LEU A 219 -3.78 18.83 15.50
CA LEU A 219 -2.63 17.93 15.56
C LEU A 219 -1.39 18.47 14.81
N GLY A 220 -1.47 19.66 14.19
CA GLY A 220 -0.40 20.15 13.34
C GLY A 220 -0.20 19.35 12.05
N CYS A 221 -1.20 18.59 11.62
CA CYS A 221 -1.17 17.85 10.37
C CYS A 221 -1.56 18.73 9.20
N ALA A 222 -0.83 18.62 8.08
CA ALA A 222 -1.24 19.21 6.81
C ALA A 222 -2.19 18.28 6.04
N PHE A 223 -3.00 18.87 5.17
CA PHE A 223 -3.85 18.06 4.30
C PHE A 223 -4.12 18.70 2.94
N VAL A 224 -4.39 17.85 1.94
CA VAL A 224 -5.00 18.20 0.65
C VAL A 224 -6.15 17.20 0.42
N LEU A 225 -7.37 17.67 0.53
CA LEU A 225 -8.58 16.85 0.41
C LEU A 225 -9.50 17.42 -0.68
N ARG A 226 -10.29 16.57 -1.31
CA ARG A 226 -11.28 17.01 -2.28
C ARG A 226 -12.64 17.23 -1.59
N LEU A 227 -13.25 18.38 -1.80
CA LEU A 227 -14.63 18.63 -1.42
C LEU A 227 -15.62 18.10 -2.46
N ARG A 228 -16.88 18.01 -2.07
CA ARG A 228 -18.01 17.83 -3.02
C ARG A 228 -18.24 19.12 -3.80
N GLU A 229 -18.78 19.00 -5.01
CA GLU A 229 -19.14 20.14 -5.87
C GLU A 229 -20.12 21.08 -5.18
N GLN A 230 -21.07 20.52 -4.42
CA GLN A 230 -22.08 21.28 -3.67
C GLN A 230 -21.61 21.65 -2.25
N ALA A 231 -20.32 21.71 -1.99
CA ALA A 231 -19.79 22.15 -0.69
C ALA A 231 -20.24 23.58 -0.41
N SER A 232 -20.80 23.81 0.78
CA SER A 232 -21.18 25.14 1.23
C SER A 232 -19.99 25.80 1.92
N PHE A 233 -19.65 27.00 1.50
CA PHE A 233 -18.56 27.80 2.08
C PHE A 233 -18.84 29.31 1.90
N GLU A 234 -18.22 30.12 2.71
CA GLU A 234 -18.22 31.57 2.60
C GLU A 234 -16.78 32.01 2.28
N VAL A 235 -16.60 32.83 1.25
CA VAL A 235 -15.30 33.35 0.85
C VAL A 235 -14.90 34.49 1.80
N GLU A 236 -13.74 34.38 2.41
CA GLU A 236 -13.14 35.41 3.25
C GLU A 236 -12.22 36.30 2.43
N GLU A 237 -11.33 35.71 1.63
CA GLU A 237 -10.29 36.42 0.90
C GLU A 237 -9.94 35.71 -0.41
N GLU A 238 -10.03 36.43 -1.53
CA GLU A 238 -9.51 35.93 -2.82
C GLU A 238 -8.00 36.07 -2.87
N LEU A 239 -7.33 35.05 -3.38
CA LEU A 239 -5.88 35.01 -3.50
C LEU A 239 -5.44 35.09 -4.96
N PRO A 240 -4.34 35.80 -5.26
CA PRO A 240 -3.83 35.88 -6.62
C PRO A 240 -3.28 34.55 -7.11
N LEU A 241 -3.35 34.32 -8.42
CA LEU A 241 -2.73 33.19 -9.09
C LEU A 241 -1.38 33.59 -9.67
N SER A 242 -0.41 32.69 -9.58
CA SER A 242 0.85 32.78 -10.30
C SER A 242 0.76 32.12 -11.67
N ALA A 243 1.72 32.41 -12.56
CA ALA A 243 1.82 31.74 -13.85
C ALA A 243 1.97 30.20 -13.72
N ALA A 244 2.60 29.72 -12.65
CA ALA A 244 2.72 28.28 -12.35
C ALA A 244 1.36 27.67 -11.98
N ASP A 245 0.53 28.40 -11.23
CA ASP A 245 -0.82 27.98 -10.86
C ASP A 245 -1.69 27.80 -12.11
N GLU A 246 -1.64 28.78 -13.03
CA GLU A 246 -2.37 28.74 -14.30
C GLU A 246 -1.92 27.54 -15.18
N GLN A 247 -0.60 27.29 -15.28
CA GLN A 247 -0.05 26.14 -15.99
C GLN A 247 -0.48 24.81 -15.35
N ALA A 248 -0.72 24.79 -14.03
CA ALA A 248 -1.25 23.64 -13.31
C ALA A 248 -2.79 23.49 -13.46
N HIS A 249 -3.43 24.36 -14.26
CA HIS A 249 -4.88 24.46 -14.44
C HIS A 249 -5.66 24.88 -13.18
N VAL A 250 -5.00 25.60 -12.28
CA VAL A 250 -5.70 26.29 -11.20
C VAL A 250 -6.40 27.52 -11.77
N ILE A 251 -7.71 27.63 -11.54
CA ILE A 251 -8.54 28.72 -12.07
C ILE A 251 -8.94 29.74 -10.99
N ARG A 252 -8.81 29.36 -9.71
CA ARG A 252 -9.15 30.23 -8.56
C ARG A 252 -8.52 29.67 -7.29
N GLN A 253 -8.19 30.54 -6.34
CA GLN A 253 -7.88 30.17 -4.96
C GLN A 253 -8.37 31.25 -3.98
N ALA A 254 -8.85 30.81 -2.81
CA ALA A 254 -9.36 31.72 -1.79
C ALA A 254 -9.26 31.12 -0.40
N TRP A 255 -9.18 31.94 0.64
CA TRP A 255 -9.49 31.55 2.00
C TRP A 255 -10.99 31.52 2.17
N VAL A 256 -11.49 30.44 2.77
CA VAL A 256 -12.93 30.24 2.96
C VAL A 256 -13.24 29.69 4.34
N HIS A 257 -14.44 29.99 4.83
CA HIS A 257 -15.04 29.34 5.97
C HIS A 257 -16.02 28.26 5.49
N LEU A 258 -15.86 27.02 5.98
CA LEU A 258 -16.65 25.90 5.52
C LEU A 258 -18.00 25.79 6.21
N GLY A 259 -19.01 25.38 5.42
CA GLY A 259 -20.33 25.01 5.90
C GLY A 259 -21.20 26.20 6.34
N CYS A 260 -22.52 25.96 6.40
CA CYS A 260 -23.51 26.94 6.86
C CYS A 260 -23.84 26.81 8.35
N LYS A 261 -23.41 25.74 9.03
CA LYS A 261 -23.67 25.53 10.47
C LYS A 261 -22.63 26.25 11.32
N LYS A 262 -23.06 26.93 12.41
CA LYS A 262 -22.17 27.66 13.32
C LYS A 262 -20.93 26.86 13.76
N ARG A 263 -21.05 25.55 14.02
CA ARG A 263 -19.94 24.71 14.45
C ARG A 263 -18.80 24.56 13.43
N TYR A 264 -19.05 24.83 12.15
CA TYR A 264 -18.05 24.73 11.10
C TYR A 264 -17.51 26.08 10.63
N ARG A 265 -18.16 27.20 10.98
CA ARG A 265 -17.73 28.56 10.61
C ARG A 265 -16.36 28.95 11.17
N SER A 266 -15.91 28.27 12.22
CA SER A 266 -14.56 28.48 12.76
C SER A 266 -13.46 27.77 11.96
N ILE A 267 -13.81 26.92 10.99
CA ILE A 267 -12.85 26.17 10.20
C ILE A 267 -12.51 27.01 8.97
N ARG A 268 -11.37 27.71 9.07
CA ARG A 268 -10.76 28.47 7.98
C ARG A 268 -9.82 27.56 7.20
N VAL A 269 -10.01 27.45 5.90
CA VAL A 269 -9.21 26.63 4.99
C VAL A 269 -8.98 27.35 3.68
N ARG A 270 -7.92 27.01 2.98
CA ARG A 270 -7.69 27.48 1.63
C ARG A 270 -8.32 26.54 0.64
N LEU A 271 -9.17 27.04 -0.24
CA LEU A 271 -9.82 26.34 -1.32
C LEU A 271 -9.12 26.67 -2.64
N VAL A 272 -8.81 25.64 -3.43
CA VAL A 272 -8.15 25.74 -4.73
C VAL A 272 -9.03 25.04 -5.77
N TRP A 273 -9.44 25.77 -6.81
CA TRP A 273 -10.24 25.26 -7.91
C TRP A 273 -9.33 24.85 -9.06
N VAL A 274 -9.37 23.56 -9.42
CA VAL A 274 -8.53 23.00 -10.47
C VAL A 274 -9.40 22.51 -11.62
N GLN A 275 -9.22 23.11 -12.80
CA GLN A 275 -9.93 22.69 -14.00
C GLN A 275 -9.37 21.36 -14.52
N THR A 276 -10.25 20.39 -14.73
CA THR A 276 -9.93 19.16 -15.45
C THR A 276 -10.77 19.07 -16.73
N PRO A 277 -10.48 18.18 -17.68
CA PRO A 277 -11.30 18.01 -18.87
C PRO A 277 -12.76 17.61 -18.59
N LYS A 278 -13.05 17.10 -17.39
CA LYS A 278 -14.38 16.58 -17.03
C LYS A 278 -15.13 17.47 -16.03
N GLU A 279 -14.42 18.08 -15.11
CA GLU A 279 -15.02 18.78 -13.96
C GLU A 279 -14.05 19.77 -13.35
N VAL A 280 -14.55 20.68 -12.51
CA VAL A 280 -13.71 21.52 -11.64
C VAL A 280 -13.57 20.79 -10.30
N LEU A 281 -12.33 20.50 -9.91
CA LEU A 281 -12.04 19.92 -8.60
C LEU A 281 -11.95 21.02 -7.56
N LEU A 282 -12.63 20.83 -6.44
CA LEU A 282 -12.54 21.70 -5.25
C LEU A 282 -11.56 21.03 -4.27
N LEU A 283 -10.33 21.54 -4.20
CA LEU A 283 -9.28 21.03 -3.31
C LEU A 283 -9.13 21.94 -2.11
N VAL A 284 -9.12 21.37 -0.92
CA VAL A 284 -9.03 22.10 0.34
C VAL A 284 -7.74 21.74 1.07
N THR A 285 -7.07 22.77 1.64
CA THR A 285 -5.85 22.61 2.45
C THR A 285 -5.84 23.60 3.60
N ASN A 286 -5.10 23.29 4.66
CA ASN A 286 -4.82 24.22 5.77
C ASN A 286 -3.46 24.92 5.63
N GLN A 287 -2.77 24.73 4.49
CA GLN A 287 -1.44 25.29 4.29
C GLN A 287 -1.50 26.68 3.64
N GLU A 288 -0.64 27.58 4.13
CA GLU A 288 -0.44 28.89 3.52
C GLU A 288 0.18 28.80 2.12
N VAL A 289 -0.06 29.83 1.28
CA VAL A 289 0.48 29.88 -0.09
C VAL A 289 2.01 29.79 -0.11
N ALA A 290 2.67 30.44 0.85
CA ALA A 290 4.13 30.43 0.96
C ALA A 290 4.70 29.04 1.29
N THR A 291 3.93 28.18 1.97
CA THR A 291 4.33 26.82 2.33
C THR A 291 3.98 25.82 1.23
N LEU A 292 2.82 25.99 0.61
CA LEU A 292 2.29 25.08 -0.40
C LEU A 292 1.51 25.89 -1.45
N SER A 293 2.14 26.25 -2.56
CA SER A 293 1.49 26.98 -3.67
C SER A 293 0.33 26.18 -4.28
N ALA A 294 -0.57 26.85 -5.02
CA ALA A 294 -1.76 26.20 -5.55
C ALA A 294 -1.44 25.17 -6.65
N ASP A 295 -0.38 25.39 -7.44
CA ASP A 295 0.14 24.43 -8.40
C ASP A 295 0.61 23.15 -7.69
N LEU A 296 1.31 23.26 -6.55
CA LEU A 296 1.73 22.12 -5.74
C LEU A 296 0.53 21.37 -5.13
N VAL A 297 -0.52 22.07 -4.69
CA VAL A 297 -1.78 21.44 -4.25
C VAL A 297 -2.36 20.59 -5.37
N ALA A 298 -2.46 21.15 -6.58
CA ALA A 298 -2.97 20.42 -7.75
C ALA A 298 -2.09 19.23 -8.12
N GLN A 299 -0.75 19.39 -8.09
CA GLN A 299 0.20 18.30 -8.37
C GLN A 299 0.13 17.18 -7.34
N LEU A 300 0.09 17.50 -6.05
CA LEU A 300 -0.06 16.52 -4.96
C LEU A 300 -1.37 15.75 -5.10
N TYR A 301 -2.47 16.42 -5.38
CA TYR A 301 -3.75 15.74 -5.54
C TYR A 301 -3.76 14.80 -6.76
N ARG A 302 -3.08 15.13 -7.86
CA ARG A 302 -2.91 14.21 -9.00
C ARG A 302 -2.22 12.91 -8.60
N GLN A 303 -1.30 12.94 -7.61
CA GLN A 303 -0.65 11.73 -7.11
C GLN A 303 -1.62 10.78 -6.38
N ARG A 304 -2.79 11.25 -5.95
CA ARG A 304 -3.80 10.40 -5.31
C ARG A 304 -4.13 9.14 -6.15
N TRP A 305 -4.07 9.25 -7.48
CA TRP A 305 -4.29 8.11 -8.37
C TRP A 305 -3.31 6.94 -8.15
N GLN A 306 -2.15 7.19 -7.56
CA GLN A 306 -1.15 6.15 -7.29
C GLN A 306 -1.66 5.06 -6.33
N VAL A 307 -2.56 5.40 -5.41
CA VAL A 307 -3.15 4.40 -4.50
C VAL A 307 -4.08 3.43 -5.24
N GLU A 308 -4.81 3.89 -6.25
CA GLU A 308 -5.66 3.03 -7.08
C GLU A 308 -4.81 2.07 -7.93
N LEU A 309 -3.67 2.55 -8.44
CA LEU A 309 -2.68 1.70 -9.12
C LEU A 309 -2.04 0.68 -8.17
N PHE A 310 -1.79 1.08 -6.92
CA PHE A 310 -1.32 0.17 -5.89
C PHE A 310 -2.38 -0.90 -5.59
N PHE A 311 -3.63 -0.54 -5.39
CA PHE A 311 -4.71 -1.51 -5.16
C PHE A 311 -4.88 -2.49 -6.31
N ARG A 312 -4.76 -2.03 -7.54
CA ARG A 312 -4.77 -2.90 -8.71
C ARG A 312 -3.62 -3.90 -8.66
N TRP A 313 -2.43 -3.43 -8.33
CA TRP A 313 -1.24 -4.28 -8.24
C TRP A 313 -1.33 -5.30 -7.10
N ILE A 314 -1.67 -4.88 -5.88
CA ILE A 314 -1.79 -5.83 -4.75
C ILE A 314 -2.89 -6.86 -5.00
N LYS A 315 -3.96 -6.47 -5.69
CA LYS A 315 -5.00 -7.40 -6.12
C LYS A 315 -4.47 -8.45 -7.12
N CYS A 316 -3.57 -8.11 -8.01
CA CYS A 316 -2.92 -9.08 -8.88
C CYS A 316 -2.04 -10.07 -8.10
N ILE A 317 -1.23 -9.59 -7.14
CA ILE A 317 -0.38 -10.46 -6.29
C ILE A 317 -1.23 -11.44 -5.48
N LEU A 318 -2.30 -10.94 -4.84
CA LEU A 318 -3.21 -11.77 -4.06
C LEU A 318 -4.03 -12.74 -4.91
N GLY A 319 -4.07 -12.53 -6.24
CA GLY A 319 -4.90 -13.32 -7.14
C GLY A 319 -6.38 -13.17 -6.85
N CYS A 320 -6.83 -12.04 -6.43
CA CYS A 320 -8.15 -11.45 -6.11
C CYS A 320 -9.39 -12.34 -5.83
N ARG A 321 -9.36 -13.62 -6.14
CA ARG A 321 -10.51 -14.53 -6.07
C ARG A 321 -10.25 -15.79 -5.24
N HIS A 322 -9.03 -15.97 -4.76
CA HIS A 322 -8.65 -17.19 -4.05
C HIS A 322 -8.10 -16.88 -2.67
N TRP A 323 -9.01 -16.85 -1.70
CA TRP A 323 -8.60 -16.86 -0.31
C TRP A 323 -8.07 -18.25 0.03
N LEU A 324 -6.82 -18.32 0.46
CA LEU A 324 -6.20 -19.55 0.99
C LEU A 324 -6.65 -19.82 2.43
N ALA A 325 -7.28 -18.84 3.07
CA ALA A 325 -7.78 -18.91 4.43
C ALA A 325 -9.17 -18.27 4.53
N GLU A 326 -9.97 -18.71 5.47
CA GLU A 326 -11.33 -18.20 5.71
C GLU A 326 -11.49 -17.56 7.08
N SER A 327 -10.55 -17.81 8.00
CA SER A 327 -10.53 -17.20 9.32
C SER A 327 -10.01 -15.75 9.26
N PRO A 328 -10.42 -14.87 10.20
CA PRO A 328 -9.88 -13.51 10.28
C PRO A 328 -8.35 -13.48 10.32
N GLN A 329 -7.76 -14.38 11.12
CA GLN A 329 -6.31 -14.53 11.24
C GLN A 329 -5.65 -14.93 9.91
N GLY A 330 -6.14 -15.99 9.26
CA GLY A 330 -5.55 -16.47 8.01
C GLY A 330 -5.67 -15.46 6.87
N VAL A 331 -6.77 -14.71 6.79
CA VAL A 331 -6.95 -13.61 5.84
C VAL A 331 -5.96 -12.47 6.12
N ALA A 332 -5.78 -12.11 7.39
CA ALA A 332 -4.80 -11.08 7.76
C ALA A 332 -3.36 -11.52 7.43
N ILE A 333 -2.99 -12.78 7.69
CA ILE A 333 -1.71 -13.37 7.29
C ILE A 333 -1.52 -13.22 5.77
N GLN A 334 -2.51 -13.62 4.98
CA GLN A 334 -2.43 -13.53 3.51
C GLN A 334 -2.23 -12.10 3.02
N ILE A 335 -2.95 -11.13 3.57
CA ILE A 335 -2.85 -9.72 3.18
C ILE A 335 -1.49 -9.15 3.58
N TYR A 336 -1.02 -9.36 4.81
CA TYR A 336 0.29 -8.86 5.23
C TYR A 336 1.43 -9.51 4.45
N LEU A 337 1.36 -10.81 4.14
CA LEU A 337 2.35 -11.46 3.28
C LEU A 337 2.38 -10.86 1.87
N ALA A 338 1.21 -10.53 1.31
CA ALA A 338 1.15 -9.85 0.01
C ALA A 338 1.72 -8.43 0.06
N LEU A 339 1.48 -7.68 1.13
CA LEU A 339 2.08 -6.36 1.35
C LEU A 339 3.60 -6.46 1.48
N ILE A 340 4.11 -7.44 2.23
CA ILE A 340 5.55 -7.72 2.35
C ILE A 340 6.14 -8.10 1.00
N ALA A 341 5.49 -9.00 0.24
CA ALA A 341 5.90 -9.37 -1.11
C ALA A 341 5.98 -8.14 -2.03
N ALA A 342 4.98 -7.26 -1.96
CA ALA A 342 4.94 -6.01 -2.70
C ALA A 342 6.13 -5.11 -2.38
N LEU A 343 6.45 -4.90 -1.10
CA LEU A 343 7.60 -4.10 -0.67
C LEU A 343 8.93 -4.71 -1.11
N LEU A 344 9.10 -6.02 -0.95
CA LEU A 344 10.32 -6.72 -1.37
C LEU A 344 10.54 -6.61 -2.88
N LEU A 345 9.49 -6.82 -3.69
CA LEU A 345 9.54 -6.65 -5.13
C LEU A 345 9.85 -5.22 -5.53
N GLN A 346 9.22 -4.23 -4.90
CA GLN A 346 9.46 -2.82 -5.17
C GLN A 346 10.91 -2.42 -4.87
N ARG A 347 11.47 -2.88 -3.76
CA ARG A 347 12.88 -2.67 -3.42
C ARG A 347 13.81 -3.32 -4.41
N HIS A 348 13.50 -4.54 -4.80
CA HIS A 348 14.29 -5.29 -5.76
C HIS A 348 14.35 -4.60 -7.13
N LEU A 349 13.23 -4.12 -7.62
CA LEU A 349 13.12 -3.44 -8.90
C LEU A 349 13.49 -1.95 -8.85
N GLY A 350 13.73 -1.39 -7.64
CA GLY A 350 13.94 0.04 -7.41
C GLY A 350 12.70 0.90 -7.66
N ARG A 351 11.57 0.28 -7.97
CA ARG A 351 10.28 0.92 -8.25
C ARG A 351 9.14 -0.09 -8.16
N ARG A 352 7.91 0.39 -8.02
CA ARG A 352 6.73 -0.46 -8.14
C ARG A 352 6.66 -1.08 -9.55
N PRO A 353 6.48 -2.41 -9.68
CA PRO A 353 6.36 -3.04 -10.98
C PRO A 353 5.12 -2.54 -11.72
N THR A 354 5.25 -2.30 -13.01
CA THR A 354 4.09 -2.09 -13.88
C THR A 354 3.38 -3.41 -14.13
N GLN A 355 2.14 -3.35 -14.64
CA GLN A 355 1.41 -4.56 -15.04
C GLN A 355 2.24 -5.42 -16.01
N ARG A 356 2.92 -4.80 -16.97
CA ARG A 356 3.76 -5.51 -17.95
C ARG A 356 5.02 -6.13 -17.35
N MET A 357 5.60 -5.49 -16.33
CA MET A 357 6.73 -6.08 -15.59
C MET A 357 6.25 -7.30 -14.79
N TRP A 358 5.08 -7.19 -14.17
CA TRP A 358 4.48 -8.30 -13.42
C TRP A 358 4.15 -9.48 -14.34
N GLU A 359 3.50 -9.26 -15.48
CA GLU A 359 3.19 -10.31 -16.47
C GLU A 359 4.46 -11.04 -16.96
N ARG A 360 5.56 -10.32 -17.18
CA ARG A 360 6.84 -10.93 -17.55
C ARG A 360 7.43 -11.77 -16.42
N LEU A 361 7.32 -11.27 -15.19
CA LEU A 361 7.74 -12.00 -14.01
C LEU A 361 6.92 -13.31 -13.85
N GLU A 362 5.60 -13.26 -14.07
CA GLU A 362 4.76 -14.45 -14.06
C GLU A 362 5.18 -15.45 -15.14
N LEU A 363 5.43 -15.02 -16.36
CA LEU A 363 5.91 -15.91 -17.45
C LEU A 363 7.24 -16.58 -17.09
N TYR A 364 8.15 -15.86 -16.48
CA TYR A 364 9.41 -16.43 -15.99
C TYR A 364 9.19 -17.44 -14.85
N LEU A 365 8.35 -17.11 -13.87
CA LEU A 365 8.03 -18.01 -12.76
C LEU A 365 7.30 -19.28 -13.21
N LEU A 366 6.56 -19.21 -14.31
CA LEU A 366 5.92 -20.36 -14.97
C LEU A 366 6.91 -21.20 -15.82
N GLY A 367 8.14 -20.75 -15.99
CA GLY A 367 9.13 -21.41 -16.85
C GLY A 367 8.87 -21.24 -18.35
N VAL A 368 8.01 -20.28 -18.75
CA VAL A 368 7.70 -19.97 -20.15
C VAL A 368 8.75 -19.05 -20.75
N ALA A 369 9.26 -18.10 -19.97
CA ALA A 369 10.31 -17.19 -20.36
C ALA A 369 11.65 -17.58 -19.74
N THR A 370 12.75 -17.36 -20.47
CA THR A 370 14.11 -17.49 -19.92
C THR A 370 14.46 -16.28 -19.05
N LEU A 371 15.58 -16.37 -18.32
CA LEU A 371 16.09 -15.27 -17.51
C LEU A 371 16.46 -14.07 -18.39
N GLU A 372 17.16 -14.31 -19.50
CA GLU A 372 17.59 -13.27 -20.46
C GLU A 372 16.38 -12.54 -21.06
N GLU A 373 15.31 -13.28 -21.38
CA GLU A 373 14.07 -12.69 -21.91
C GLU A 373 13.37 -11.81 -20.86
N LEU A 374 13.37 -12.23 -19.59
CA LEU A 374 12.85 -11.42 -18.48
C LEU A 374 13.67 -10.14 -18.31
N GLU A 375 15.01 -10.25 -18.22
CA GLU A 375 15.90 -9.10 -18.07
C GLU A 375 15.75 -8.09 -19.22
N ALA A 376 15.79 -8.57 -20.46
CA ALA A 376 15.58 -7.75 -21.63
C ALA A 376 14.18 -7.08 -21.64
N GLY A 377 13.19 -7.82 -21.14
CA GLY A 377 11.82 -7.32 -21.01
C GLY A 377 11.68 -6.21 -19.98
N LEU A 378 12.28 -6.38 -18.81
CA LEU A 378 12.30 -5.38 -17.72
C LEU A 378 13.06 -4.13 -18.15
N ALA A 379 14.22 -4.28 -18.81
CA ALA A 379 15.02 -3.17 -19.33
C ALA A 379 14.25 -2.34 -20.38
N ARG A 380 13.57 -3.01 -21.34
CA ARG A 380 12.72 -2.32 -22.32
C ARG A 380 11.58 -1.53 -21.69
N GLU A 381 10.93 -2.10 -20.68
CA GLU A 381 9.83 -1.41 -19.99
C GLU A 381 10.34 -0.22 -19.18
N THR A 382 11.48 -0.35 -18.52
CA THR A 382 12.14 0.75 -17.79
C THR A 382 12.50 1.89 -18.74
N ALA A 383 13.14 1.61 -19.86
CA ALA A 383 13.49 2.62 -20.88
C ALA A 383 12.24 3.29 -21.49
N ARG A 384 11.14 2.55 -21.65
CA ARG A 384 9.85 3.11 -22.10
C ARG A 384 9.31 4.13 -21.09
N LEU A 385 9.33 3.80 -19.83
CA LEU A 385 8.84 4.66 -18.74
C LEU A 385 9.68 5.93 -18.59
N GLU A 386 11.00 5.81 -18.71
CA GLU A 386 11.92 6.96 -18.68
C GLU A 386 11.66 7.92 -19.84
N ARG A 387 11.44 7.39 -21.07
CA ARG A 387 11.06 8.21 -22.21
C ARG A 387 9.75 8.94 -21.98
N GLN A 388 8.72 8.25 -21.47
CA GLN A 388 7.43 8.88 -21.16
C GLN A 388 7.54 9.95 -20.06
N ALA A 389 8.41 9.76 -19.07
CA ALA A 389 8.64 10.75 -18.02
C ALA A 389 9.33 12.02 -18.57
N LYS A 390 10.24 11.87 -19.55
CA LYS A 390 10.89 13.01 -20.22
C LYS A 390 9.89 13.81 -21.07
N THR A 391 9.02 13.13 -21.82
CA THR A 391 8.02 13.77 -22.70
C THR A 391 6.94 14.53 -21.89
N LYS A 392 6.66 14.12 -20.64
CA LYS A 392 5.69 14.80 -19.77
C LYS A 392 6.28 16.01 -19.04
N LYS A 393 7.58 16.22 -19.10
CA LYS A 393 8.27 17.39 -18.51
C LYS A 393 8.47 18.53 -19.50
N VAL A 394 8.16 18.32 -20.77
CA VAL A 394 8.07 19.30 -21.86
C VAL A 394 6.60 19.67 -22.05
#